data_b1eb960300e2cda395638ebdad0f5a18
#
_entry.id   b1eb960300e2cda395638ebdad0f5a18
#
_cell.length_a   1.000
_cell.length_b   1.000
_cell.length_c   1.000
_cell.angle_alpha   90.00
_cell.angle_beta   90.00
_cell.angle_gamma   90.00
#
_symmetry.space_group_name_H-M   'P 1'
#
loop_
_entity.id
_entity.type
_entity.pdbx_description
1 polymer ?
#
loop_
_entity_poly.entity_id
_entity_poly.type
_entity_poly.pdbx_seq_one_letter_code
_entity_poly.pdbx_strand_id
1 'polypeptide(L)'
;MTKFNVPTIDEVSTNNKAVFDWLKKAVGFVPNIYALMAYSDTALETYLAFENAPTSFSKKEVELIKLVISEENGCQYCVSAHTLFGEKNGLSKDQMLEIRNGSASFNSRLNSLAGITKEITANKGHASDNAVQNFFSAGYTKGALVELVQLVAIMIVTNYLNNLTQIPIDFALAPPLQELAI
;
A
#
# COMPACT_ATOMS: atom_id res chain seq x y z
N MET A 1 26.71 5.51 3.51
CA MET A 1 25.30 5.49 3.93
C MET A 1 25.19 4.53 5.11
N THR A 2 24.63 4.96 6.22
CA THR A 2 24.31 4.07 7.35
C THR A 2 23.22 3.11 6.85
N LYS A 3 23.54 1.83 6.69
CA LYS A 3 22.52 0.84 6.35
C LYS A 3 21.62 0.66 7.57
N PHE A 4 20.31 0.83 7.37
CA PHE A 4 19.34 0.44 8.39
C PHE A 4 19.26 -1.08 8.43
N ASN A 5 19.52 -1.65 9.60
CA ASN A 5 19.25 -3.06 9.85
C ASN A 5 17.76 -3.20 10.24
N VAL A 6 17.21 -4.37 10.00
CA VAL A 6 15.90 -4.72 10.57
C VAL A 6 16.16 -5.17 12.01
N PRO A 7 15.52 -4.53 13.03
CA PRO A 7 15.78 -4.88 14.41
C PRO A 7 15.23 -6.28 14.72
N THR A 8 15.99 -7.00 15.54
CA THR A 8 15.56 -8.29 16.09
C THR A 8 14.61 -8.11 17.26
N ILE A 9 13.95 -9.19 17.70
CA ILE A 9 13.03 -9.14 18.84
C ILE A 9 13.72 -8.70 20.14
N ASP A 10 15.03 -8.92 20.29
CA ASP A 10 15.77 -8.54 21.50
C ASP A 10 16.16 -7.06 21.52
N GLU A 11 16.11 -6.39 20.36
CA GLU A 11 16.47 -4.99 20.19
C GLU A 11 15.28 -4.03 20.31
N VAL A 12 14.06 -4.56 20.48
CA VAL A 12 12.86 -3.73 20.53
C VAL A 12 12.24 -3.71 21.94
N SER A 13 11.41 -2.70 22.21
CA SER A 13 10.74 -2.54 23.51
C SER A 13 9.78 -3.70 23.82
N THR A 14 9.41 -3.85 25.09
CA THR A 14 8.44 -4.86 25.52
C THR A 14 7.10 -4.72 24.80
N ASN A 15 6.62 -3.48 24.56
CA ASN A 15 5.41 -3.22 23.81
C ASN A 15 5.54 -3.74 22.37
N ASN A 16 6.61 -3.42 21.69
CA ASN A 16 6.85 -3.89 20.32
C ASN A 16 7.02 -5.43 20.24
N LYS A 17 7.57 -6.08 21.27
CA LYS A 17 7.60 -7.57 21.35
C LYS A 17 6.21 -8.16 21.30
N ALA A 18 5.27 -7.60 22.05
CA ALA A 18 3.87 -8.06 22.03
C ALA A 18 3.22 -7.87 20.65
N VAL A 19 3.50 -6.75 19.97
CA VAL A 19 3.04 -6.50 18.60
C VAL A 19 3.66 -7.49 17.62
N PHE A 20 4.93 -7.82 17.76
CA PHE A 20 5.60 -8.83 16.92
C PHE A 20 4.96 -10.22 17.07
N ASP A 21 4.61 -10.62 18.31
CA ASP A 21 3.94 -11.88 18.55
C ASP A 21 2.54 -11.91 17.93
N TRP A 22 1.83 -10.79 17.96
CA TRP A 22 0.55 -10.66 17.26
C TRP A 22 0.71 -10.76 15.74
N LEU A 23 1.69 -10.05 15.15
CA LEU A 23 1.97 -10.12 13.71
C LEU A 23 2.33 -11.54 13.26
N LYS A 24 3.18 -12.25 14.01
CA LYS A 24 3.50 -13.66 13.72
C LYS A 24 2.27 -14.55 13.67
N LYS A 25 1.30 -14.34 14.57
CA LYS A 25 0.04 -15.09 14.58
C LYS A 25 -0.88 -14.71 13.40
N ALA A 26 -0.93 -13.43 13.04
CA ALA A 26 -1.83 -12.91 12.01
C ALA A 26 -1.31 -13.15 10.58
N VAL A 27 -0.01 -12.99 10.36
CA VAL A 27 0.63 -12.99 9.03
C VAL A 27 1.55 -14.19 8.82
N GLY A 28 2.00 -14.84 9.90
CA GLY A 28 2.95 -15.96 9.89
C GLY A 28 4.40 -15.53 10.15
N PHE A 29 4.72 -14.28 10.03
CA PHE A 29 6.03 -13.66 10.31
C PHE A 29 5.86 -12.18 10.66
N VAL A 30 6.95 -11.52 11.02
CA VAL A 30 6.96 -10.05 11.19
C VAL A 30 7.54 -9.45 9.90
N PRO A 31 6.74 -8.77 9.07
CA PRO A 31 7.26 -8.09 7.90
C PRO A 31 8.35 -7.08 8.26
N ASN A 32 9.43 -7.06 7.49
CA ASN A 32 10.58 -6.20 7.77
C ASN A 32 10.23 -4.71 7.87
N ILE A 33 9.23 -4.26 7.12
CA ILE A 33 8.76 -2.86 7.19
C ILE A 33 8.13 -2.54 8.55
N TYR A 34 7.43 -3.49 9.17
CA TYR A 34 6.88 -3.33 10.52
C TYR A 34 7.96 -3.47 11.59
N ALA A 35 8.88 -4.41 11.40
CA ALA A 35 10.02 -4.53 12.30
C ALA A 35 10.85 -3.24 12.32
N LEU A 36 11.05 -2.59 11.17
CA LEU A 36 11.74 -1.30 11.07
C LEU A 36 11.04 -0.20 11.90
N MET A 37 9.71 -0.15 11.91
CA MET A 37 8.96 0.82 12.71
C MET A 37 9.17 0.63 14.21
N ALA A 38 9.56 -0.57 14.65
CA ALA A 38 9.79 -0.89 16.05
C ALA A 38 11.10 -0.27 16.63
N TYR A 39 11.89 0.46 15.83
CA TYR A 39 12.88 1.39 16.35
C TYR A 39 12.26 2.51 17.21
N SER A 40 11.00 2.81 17.00
CA SER A 40 10.22 3.71 17.86
C SER A 40 9.29 2.89 18.76
N ASP A 41 9.20 3.26 20.02
CA ASP A 41 8.33 2.58 20.99
C ASP A 41 6.83 2.71 20.66
N THR A 42 6.44 3.70 19.85
CA THR A 42 5.04 4.04 19.57
C THR A 42 4.67 3.95 18.08
N ALA A 43 5.64 4.06 17.15
CA ALA A 43 5.35 4.19 15.73
C ALA A 43 4.65 2.95 15.14
N LEU A 44 5.09 1.74 15.52
CA LEU A 44 4.51 0.51 14.99
C LEU A 44 3.04 0.35 15.41
N GLU A 45 2.73 0.51 16.68
CA GLU A 45 1.37 0.38 17.19
C GLU A 45 0.43 1.44 16.60
N THR A 46 0.88 2.70 16.56
CA THR A 46 0.12 3.81 15.99
C THR A 46 -0.15 3.59 14.50
N TYR A 47 0.86 3.14 13.75
CA TYR A 47 0.70 2.84 12.33
C TYR A 47 -0.31 1.71 12.11
N LEU A 48 -0.18 0.61 12.84
CA LEU A 48 -1.11 -0.52 12.72
C LEU A 48 -2.53 -0.15 13.10
N ALA A 49 -2.72 0.70 14.11
CA ALA A 49 -4.04 1.21 14.47
C ALA A 49 -4.66 2.03 13.33
N PHE A 50 -3.85 2.87 12.66
CA PHE A 50 -4.30 3.67 11.52
C PHE A 50 -4.56 2.77 10.29
N GLU A 51 -3.68 1.82 9.98
CA GLU A 51 -3.82 0.92 8.83
C GLU A 51 -5.04 0.01 8.93
N ASN A 52 -5.38 -0.44 10.14
CA ASN A 52 -6.53 -1.32 10.38
C ASN A 52 -7.84 -0.56 10.65
N ALA A 53 -7.86 0.77 10.49
CA ALA A 53 -9.09 1.54 10.59
C ALA A 53 -10.12 1.03 9.57
N PRO A 54 -11.41 0.92 9.94
CA PRO A 54 -12.46 0.51 9.02
C PRO A 54 -12.54 1.44 7.80
N THR A 55 -12.82 0.85 6.64
CA THR A 55 -13.02 1.58 5.40
C THR A 55 -14.24 1.04 4.65
N SER A 56 -14.87 1.86 3.81
CA SER A 56 -15.96 1.47 2.93
C SER A 56 -15.50 0.72 1.68
N PHE A 57 -14.20 0.70 1.41
CA PHE A 57 -13.63 -0.05 0.29
C PHE A 57 -13.61 -1.55 0.58
N SER A 58 -13.94 -2.36 -0.41
CA SER A 58 -13.72 -3.81 -0.36
C SER A 58 -12.22 -4.13 -0.26
N LYS A 59 -11.87 -5.32 0.24
CA LYS A 59 -10.47 -5.77 0.29
C LYS A 59 -9.76 -5.69 -1.06
N LYS A 60 -10.46 -6.01 -2.15
CA LYS A 60 -9.94 -5.89 -3.52
C LYS A 60 -9.64 -4.44 -3.90
N GLU A 61 -10.54 -3.50 -3.56
CA GLU A 61 -10.33 -2.07 -3.81
C GLU A 61 -9.18 -1.50 -2.98
N VAL A 62 -9.04 -1.94 -1.73
CA VAL A 62 -7.90 -1.56 -0.87
C VAL A 62 -6.58 -2.01 -1.50
N GLU A 63 -6.48 -3.25 -1.99
CA GLU A 63 -5.23 -3.71 -2.64
C GLU A 63 -4.96 -2.99 -3.97
N LEU A 64 -6.01 -2.68 -4.75
CA LEU A 64 -5.88 -1.83 -5.93
C LEU A 64 -5.26 -0.48 -5.57
N ILE A 65 -5.82 0.20 -4.57
CA ILE A 65 -5.34 1.52 -4.11
C ILE A 65 -3.87 1.42 -3.68
N LYS A 66 -3.54 0.43 -2.85
CA LYS A 66 -2.20 0.22 -2.32
C LYS A 66 -1.18 -0.11 -3.42
N LEU A 67 -1.57 -0.89 -4.44
CA LEU A 67 -0.72 -1.18 -5.60
C LEU A 67 -0.41 0.06 -6.43
N VAL A 68 -1.43 0.87 -6.77
CA VAL A 68 -1.23 2.11 -7.52
C VAL A 68 -0.28 3.06 -6.78
N ILE A 69 -0.51 3.27 -5.48
CA ILE A 69 0.31 4.18 -4.67
C ILE A 69 1.75 3.68 -4.57
N SER A 70 1.92 2.37 -4.36
CA SER A 70 3.25 1.76 -4.22
C SER A 70 4.08 1.85 -5.50
N GLU A 71 3.44 1.67 -6.66
CA GLU A 71 4.08 1.83 -7.96
C GLU A 71 4.45 3.28 -8.21
N GLU A 72 3.52 4.21 -8.01
CA GLU A 72 3.73 5.64 -8.22
C GLU A 72 4.85 6.20 -7.34
N ASN A 73 4.97 5.69 -6.10
CA ASN A 73 6.04 6.06 -5.17
C ASN A 73 7.34 5.26 -5.37
N GLY A 74 7.40 4.33 -6.30
CA GLY A 74 8.58 3.51 -6.59
C GLY A 74 9.00 2.60 -5.45
N CYS A 75 8.05 2.09 -4.64
CA CYS A 75 8.34 1.19 -3.51
C CYS A 75 8.26 -0.28 -3.93
N GLN A 76 9.37 -0.87 -4.36
CA GLN A 76 9.41 -2.28 -4.78
C GLN A 76 9.00 -3.25 -3.66
N TYR A 77 9.35 -2.97 -2.41
CA TYR A 77 8.90 -3.74 -1.26
C TYR A 77 7.36 -3.78 -1.19
N CYS A 78 6.75 -2.61 -1.26
CA CYS A 78 5.30 -2.47 -1.11
C CYS A 78 4.54 -3.04 -2.31
N VAL A 79 5.05 -2.83 -3.53
CA VAL A 79 4.50 -3.47 -4.73
C VAL A 79 4.53 -5.00 -4.59
N SER A 80 5.63 -5.58 -4.09
CA SER A 80 5.76 -7.02 -3.90
C SER A 80 4.77 -7.56 -2.86
N ALA A 81 4.65 -6.89 -1.72
CA ALA A 81 3.69 -7.25 -0.68
C ALA A 81 2.24 -7.19 -1.18
N HIS A 82 1.86 -6.07 -1.82
CA HIS A 82 0.48 -5.87 -2.29
C HIS A 82 0.15 -6.68 -3.56
N THR A 83 1.12 -7.15 -4.32
CA THR A 83 0.93 -8.17 -5.36
C THR A 83 0.46 -9.48 -4.72
N LEU A 84 1.12 -9.95 -3.66
CA LEU A 84 0.71 -11.16 -2.93
C LEU A 84 -0.69 -11.02 -2.33
N PHE A 85 -0.98 -9.89 -1.69
CA PHE A 85 -2.30 -9.66 -1.09
C PHE A 85 -3.39 -9.44 -2.14
N GLY A 86 -3.07 -8.82 -3.26
CA GLY A 86 -3.98 -8.68 -4.40
C GLY A 86 -4.42 -10.03 -4.97
N GLU A 87 -3.49 -10.97 -5.16
CA GLU A 87 -3.81 -12.34 -5.56
C GLU A 87 -4.77 -13.01 -4.56
N LYS A 88 -4.47 -12.93 -3.25
CA LYS A 88 -5.32 -13.47 -2.19
C LYS A 88 -6.72 -12.85 -2.17
N ASN A 89 -6.87 -11.61 -2.60
CA ASN A 89 -8.14 -10.90 -2.69
C ASN A 89 -8.80 -10.99 -4.09
N GLY A 90 -8.32 -11.88 -4.97
CA GLY A 90 -8.95 -12.24 -6.22
C GLY A 90 -8.65 -11.30 -7.40
N LEU A 91 -7.47 -10.66 -7.39
CA LEU A 91 -6.91 -10.00 -8.57
C LEU A 91 -6.02 -11.00 -9.34
N SER A 92 -6.15 -11.06 -10.66
CA SER A 92 -5.22 -11.81 -11.50
C SER A 92 -3.91 -11.04 -11.70
N LYS A 93 -2.86 -11.74 -12.14
CA LYS A 93 -1.56 -11.11 -12.43
C LYS A 93 -1.69 -9.99 -13.47
N ASP A 94 -2.42 -10.24 -14.56
CA ASP A 94 -2.64 -9.24 -15.61
C ASP A 94 -3.41 -8.02 -15.10
N GLN A 95 -4.45 -8.25 -14.28
CA GLN A 95 -5.19 -7.18 -13.63
C GLN A 95 -4.30 -6.32 -12.73
N MET A 96 -3.39 -6.94 -11.97
CA MET A 96 -2.47 -6.20 -11.09
C MET A 96 -1.43 -5.40 -11.88
N LEU A 97 -0.94 -5.90 -13.02
CA LEU A 97 -0.07 -5.13 -13.92
C LEU A 97 -0.80 -3.90 -14.47
N GLU A 98 -2.05 -4.06 -14.88
CA GLU A 98 -2.88 -2.95 -15.35
C GLU A 98 -3.15 -1.92 -14.24
N ILE A 99 -3.50 -2.39 -13.04
CA ILE A 99 -3.72 -1.54 -11.85
C ILE A 99 -2.46 -0.72 -11.51
N ARG A 100 -1.30 -1.31 -11.54
CA ARG A 100 -0.02 -0.63 -11.28
C ARG A 100 0.23 0.51 -12.28
N ASN A 101 -0.29 0.40 -13.51
CA ASN A 101 -0.30 1.49 -14.48
C ASN A 101 -1.35 2.58 -14.21
N GLY A 102 -2.19 2.42 -13.19
CA GLY A 102 -3.25 3.35 -12.83
C GLY A 102 -4.53 3.18 -13.65
N SER A 103 -4.78 1.98 -14.16
CA SER A 103 -5.98 1.64 -14.93
C SER A 103 -6.56 0.28 -14.48
N ALA A 104 -7.78 -0.01 -14.85
CA ALA A 104 -8.46 -1.28 -14.62
C ALA A 104 -9.57 -1.48 -15.68
N SER A 105 -9.18 -1.66 -16.94
CA SER A 105 -10.10 -1.70 -18.09
C SER A 105 -11.14 -2.82 -17.98
N PHE A 106 -10.82 -3.86 -17.24
CA PHE A 106 -11.72 -4.99 -16.97
C PHE A 106 -12.93 -4.64 -16.07
N ASN A 107 -12.95 -3.46 -15.43
CA ASN A 107 -14.05 -3.01 -14.57
C ASN A 107 -14.07 -1.48 -14.45
N SER A 108 -15.13 -0.84 -14.97
CA SER A 108 -15.24 0.62 -15.04
C SER A 108 -15.19 1.32 -13.68
N ARG A 109 -15.78 0.70 -12.63
CA ARG A 109 -15.74 1.23 -11.28
C ARG A 109 -14.31 1.22 -10.71
N LEU A 110 -13.60 0.10 -10.85
CA LEU A 110 -12.20 -0.03 -10.45
C LEU A 110 -11.28 0.87 -11.28
N ASN A 111 -11.59 1.07 -12.56
CA ASN A 111 -10.82 1.97 -13.42
C ASN A 111 -10.87 3.42 -12.93
N SER A 112 -12.06 3.90 -12.55
CA SER A 112 -12.20 5.25 -11.98
C SER A 112 -11.43 5.39 -10.66
N LEU A 113 -11.44 4.34 -9.82
CA LEU A 113 -10.67 4.31 -8.57
C LEU A 113 -9.17 4.33 -8.82
N ALA A 114 -8.66 3.50 -9.74
CA ALA A 114 -7.24 3.46 -10.09
C ALA A 114 -6.76 4.81 -10.64
N GLY A 115 -7.53 5.42 -11.55
CA GLY A 115 -7.18 6.70 -12.15
C GLY A 115 -7.07 7.84 -11.14
N ILE A 116 -8.08 8.03 -10.28
CA ILE A 116 -8.02 9.09 -9.26
C ILE A 116 -6.91 8.81 -8.23
N THR A 117 -6.71 7.54 -7.85
CA THR A 117 -5.62 7.16 -6.92
C THR A 117 -4.26 7.55 -7.49
N LYS A 118 -4.03 7.28 -8.77
CA LYS A 118 -2.80 7.68 -9.45
C LYS A 118 -2.63 9.19 -9.45
N GLU A 119 -3.65 9.94 -9.87
CA GLU A 119 -3.55 11.39 -9.95
C GLU A 119 -3.25 12.03 -8.60
N ILE A 120 -3.98 11.67 -7.53
CA ILE A 120 -3.74 12.27 -6.19
C ILE A 120 -2.39 11.87 -5.62
N THR A 121 -1.87 10.69 -5.95
CA THR A 121 -0.55 10.24 -5.48
C THR A 121 0.56 11.00 -6.23
N ALA A 122 0.53 11.01 -7.55
CA ALA A 122 1.53 11.68 -8.39
C ALA A 122 1.58 13.19 -8.14
N ASN A 123 0.43 13.82 -7.92
CA ASN A 123 0.28 15.26 -7.84
C ASN A 123 0.09 15.78 -6.40
N LYS A 124 0.50 15.02 -5.39
CA LYS A 124 0.49 15.46 -3.97
C LYS A 124 -0.90 15.92 -3.50
N GLY A 125 -1.94 15.16 -3.85
CA GLY A 125 -3.32 15.41 -3.45
C GLY A 125 -4.16 16.17 -4.49
N HIS A 126 -3.56 16.64 -5.59
CA HIS A 126 -4.33 17.26 -6.67
C HIS A 126 -4.84 16.20 -7.66
N ALA A 127 -6.08 16.33 -8.08
CA ALA A 127 -6.69 15.53 -9.12
C ALA A 127 -7.43 16.44 -10.11
N SER A 128 -7.58 16.00 -11.35
CA SER A 128 -8.38 16.68 -12.34
C SER A 128 -9.88 16.62 -11.98
N ASP A 129 -10.64 17.63 -12.38
CA ASP A 129 -12.10 17.64 -12.21
C ASP A 129 -12.74 16.39 -12.84
N ASN A 130 -12.20 15.93 -13.96
CA ASN A 130 -12.66 14.73 -14.65
C ASN A 130 -12.45 13.46 -13.81
N ALA A 131 -11.29 13.29 -13.17
CA ALA A 131 -11.02 12.14 -12.31
C ALA A 131 -11.96 12.13 -11.10
N VAL A 132 -12.19 13.29 -10.48
CA VAL A 132 -13.12 13.45 -9.35
C VAL A 132 -14.54 13.14 -9.78
N GLN A 133 -14.99 13.65 -10.94
CA GLN A 133 -16.32 13.40 -11.47
C GLN A 133 -16.52 11.92 -11.82
N ASN A 134 -15.53 11.28 -12.44
CA ASN A 134 -15.58 9.85 -12.77
C ASN A 134 -15.67 8.98 -11.51
N PHE A 135 -14.94 9.32 -10.46
CA PHE A 135 -15.00 8.65 -9.17
C PHE A 135 -16.41 8.67 -8.57
N PHE A 136 -17.04 9.83 -8.52
CA PHE A 136 -18.42 9.95 -8.02
C PHE A 136 -19.43 9.28 -8.94
N SER A 137 -19.28 9.40 -10.26
CA SER A 137 -20.15 8.74 -11.26
C SER A 137 -20.05 7.22 -11.20
N ALA A 138 -18.92 6.67 -10.76
CA ALA A 138 -18.73 5.24 -10.50
C ALA A 138 -19.40 4.77 -9.18
N GLY A 139 -20.09 5.67 -8.46
CA GLY A 139 -20.86 5.37 -7.26
C GLY A 139 -20.06 5.42 -5.96
N TYR A 140 -18.88 6.00 -5.95
CA TYR A 140 -18.16 6.29 -4.71
C TYR A 140 -18.73 7.55 -4.03
N THR A 141 -18.62 7.60 -2.71
CA THR A 141 -19.14 8.69 -1.89
C THR A 141 -18.07 9.73 -1.55
N LYS A 142 -18.50 10.88 -1.03
CA LYS A 142 -17.57 11.85 -0.43
C LYS A 142 -16.81 11.25 0.75
N GLY A 143 -17.43 10.35 1.53
CA GLY A 143 -16.76 9.60 2.59
C GLY A 143 -15.66 8.70 2.03
N ALA A 144 -15.93 7.96 0.97
CA ALA A 144 -14.93 7.14 0.29
C ALA A 144 -13.74 7.97 -0.23
N LEU A 145 -13.97 9.21 -0.70
CA LEU A 145 -12.88 10.10 -1.11
C LEU A 145 -11.97 10.47 0.07
N VAL A 146 -12.54 10.74 1.25
CA VAL A 146 -11.76 11.00 2.48
C VAL A 146 -10.95 9.76 2.88
N GLU A 147 -11.58 8.57 2.86
CA GLU A 147 -10.90 7.31 3.16
C GLU A 147 -9.80 6.97 2.14
N LEU A 148 -9.97 7.33 0.85
CA LEU A 148 -8.93 7.18 -0.16
C LEU A 148 -7.69 8.01 0.21
N VAL A 149 -7.86 9.25 0.64
CA VAL A 149 -6.75 10.11 1.10
C VAL A 149 -6.08 9.51 2.34
N GLN A 150 -6.84 8.91 3.27
CA GLN A 150 -6.26 8.21 4.41
C GLN A 150 -5.41 7.00 3.96
N LEU A 151 -5.87 6.21 2.99
CA LEU A 151 -5.10 5.09 2.44
C LEU A 151 -3.82 5.58 1.74
N VAL A 152 -3.86 6.71 1.05
CA VAL A 152 -2.65 7.34 0.50
C VAL A 152 -1.66 7.67 1.62
N ALA A 153 -2.11 8.29 2.71
CA ALA A 153 -1.26 8.65 3.84
C ALA A 153 -0.63 7.41 4.51
N ILE A 154 -1.42 6.34 4.70
CA ILE A 154 -0.95 5.05 5.22
C ILE A 154 0.18 4.49 4.35
N MET A 155 0.00 4.50 3.03
CA MET A 155 1.00 3.97 2.10
C MET A 155 2.23 4.86 1.99
N ILE A 156 2.10 6.17 2.09
CA ILE A 156 3.26 7.08 2.11
C ILE A 156 4.23 6.71 3.24
N VAL A 157 3.73 6.36 4.43
CA VAL A 157 4.58 5.97 5.56
C VAL A 157 5.47 4.78 5.20
N THR A 158 4.89 3.67 4.73
CA THR A 158 5.67 2.47 4.39
C THR A 158 6.52 2.65 3.14
N ASN A 159 5.98 3.32 2.11
CA ASN A 159 6.73 3.56 0.87
C ASN A 159 7.98 4.41 1.14
N TYR A 160 7.85 5.51 1.88
CA TYR A 160 8.96 6.40 2.14
C TYR A 160 9.98 5.80 3.11
N LEU A 161 9.52 5.06 4.14
CA LEU A 161 10.42 4.32 5.01
C LEU A 161 11.27 3.33 4.22
N ASN A 162 10.65 2.52 3.35
CA ASN A 162 11.40 1.58 2.54
C ASN A 162 12.32 2.29 1.55
N ASN A 163 11.85 3.32 0.85
CA ASN A 163 12.65 4.06 -0.12
C ASN A 163 13.86 4.75 0.52
N LEU A 164 13.71 5.22 1.76
CA LEU A 164 14.80 5.83 2.53
C LEU A 164 15.80 4.80 3.04
N THR A 165 15.32 3.65 3.54
CA THR A 165 16.14 2.70 4.30
C THR A 165 16.63 1.51 3.49
N GLN A 166 15.93 1.18 2.39
CA GLN A 166 16.25 0.07 1.50
C GLN A 166 16.42 -1.26 2.25
N ILE A 167 15.52 -1.54 3.19
CA ILE A 167 15.52 -2.81 3.93
C ILE A 167 15.28 -4.00 2.99
N PRO A 168 15.75 -5.22 3.35
CA PRO A 168 15.50 -6.41 2.55
C PRO A 168 14.02 -6.66 2.32
N ILE A 169 13.67 -7.06 1.10
CA ILE A 169 12.30 -7.44 0.74
C ILE A 169 12.10 -8.90 1.17
N ASP A 170 11.10 -9.15 2.00
CA ASP A 170 10.73 -10.46 2.53
C ASP A 170 9.46 -11.06 1.88
N PHE A 171 9.13 -10.55 0.70
CA PHE A 171 8.09 -11.06 -0.19
C PHE A 171 8.68 -11.52 -1.52
N ALA A 172 7.96 -12.38 -2.25
CA ALA A 172 8.31 -12.68 -3.63
C ALA A 172 8.30 -11.39 -4.46
N LEU A 173 9.38 -11.12 -5.19
CA LEU A 173 9.50 -9.89 -5.96
C LEU A 173 8.41 -9.81 -7.03
N ALA A 174 7.68 -8.72 -7.04
CA ALA A 174 6.78 -8.39 -8.14
C ALA A 174 7.60 -8.14 -9.42
N PRO A 175 7.13 -8.63 -10.57
CA PRO A 175 7.81 -8.36 -11.84
C PRO A 175 7.81 -6.85 -12.13
N PRO A 176 8.86 -6.33 -12.80
CA PRO A 176 8.87 -4.94 -13.24
C PRO A 176 7.69 -4.70 -14.19
N LEU A 177 7.12 -3.49 -14.16
CA LEU A 177 6.24 -3.07 -15.25
C LEU A 177 7.08 -3.07 -16.53
N GLN A 178 6.70 -3.88 -17.50
CA GLN A 178 7.21 -3.73 -18.84
C GLN A 178 6.63 -2.41 -19.37
N GLU A 179 7.47 -1.52 -19.85
CA GLU A 179 7.00 -0.43 -20.70
C GLU A 179 6.19 -1.09 -21.83
N LEU A 180 4.88 -0.89 -21.81
CA LEU A 180 4.06 -1.31 -22.94
C LEU A 180 4.64 -0.56 -24.13
N ALA A 181 5.30 -1.30 -25.03
CA ALA A 181 5.75 -0.74 -26.30
C ALA A 181 4.53 -0.14 -26.97
N ILE A 182 4.52 1.21 -27.05
CA ILE A 182 3.51 2.00 -27.75
C ILE A 182 3.68 1.77 -29.24
#